data_2a55ec21d0af9374e8b713e56bd60a8d
#
_entry.id   2a55ec21d0af9374e8b713e56bd60a8d
#
_cell.length_a   1.000
_cell.length_b   1.000
_cell.length_c   1.000
_cell.angle_alpha   90.00
_cell.angle_beta   90.00
_cell.angle_gamma   90.00
#
_symmetry.space_group_name_H-M   'P 1'
#
loop_
_entity.id
_entity.type
_entity.pdbx_description
1 polymer ?
#
loop_
_entity_poly.entity_id
_entity_poly.type
_entity_poly.pdbx_seq_one_letter_code
_entity_poly.pdbx_strand_id
1 'polypeptide(L)'
;MAAYYLAVDIGASSGRHIIGHMENGKMVLEEIYRFENGMVKKDGELCWEFDRLFKEVVNGLKKCKEIGKIPVSMGVDTWGVDFVLLDKNDNVLGNTVGYRDHRTEGMDKEVYKAISLKDLYSRTGIQKADYNTIYQLMAVKKKHPEYLEQAETLLHVPDYFHFLLTGQKTCEYTEATTGQLVSPITKDWDYELIDMLGYPRKMFQRLIMPGTGIGHLSDKIREEVGFDLEVVAPATHDTGSAVLAVPANDDDFIYISSGTWSLMGIERKEADCSEKSCEMNFTNEGGYAGRFRYLKNIMGLWMIQSVRHEVNDAYSFAEICAMAEEAKDFPSRVDANDECFLSPDNMTEEVKDYCRRTGQKVPETLGEIATVIYTSLAECYAKTAKELEEMTGRTYSRIHIVGGGSNAIGMLHPFVEDEGVRLIGCEAAGRGVNTAGTAATIATGKLGIFHGMKSYFCQDEYGQIAPVYSISAGLDYPGIGPEHADLYDKGRAEYVAITDDEAVDAFEYLSKLEGII
;
A
#
# COMPACT_ATOMS: atom_id res chain seq x y z
N MET A 1 -3.66 22.96 25.40
CA MET A 1 -2.85 22.84 24.19
C MET A 1 -3.38 21.61 23.47
N ALA A 2 -3.50 21.63 22.13
CA ALA A 2 -3.91 20.46 21.37
C ALA A 2 -2.85 19.34 21.55
N ALA A 3 -3.30 18.11 21.70
CA ALA A 3 -2.41 16.94 21.62
C ALA A 3 -2.15 16.65 20.14
N TYR A 4 -0.89 16.50 19.76
CA TYR A 4 -0.48 16.16 18.42
C TYR A 4 -0.09 14.68 18.35
N TYR A 5 -0.37 14.03 17.24
CA TYR A 5 -0.04 12.64 16.92
C TYR A 5 0.71 12.62 15.59
N LEU A 6 1.72 11.77 15.46
CA LEU A 6 2.53 11.70 14.25
C LEU A 6 2.44 10.32 13.60
N ALA A 7 2.03 10.29 12.35
CA ALA A 7 2.13 9.12 11.48
C ALA A 7 3.32 9.27 10.53
N VAL A 8 4.11 8.22 10.40
CA VAL A 8 5.23 8.12 9.45
C VAL A 8 4.96 6.94 8.53
N ASP A 9 4.52 7.26 7.31
CA ASP A 9 4.21 6.29 6.26
C ASP A 9 5.37 6.23 5.26
N ILE A 10 6.00 5.07 5.12
CA ILE A 10 7.16 4.84 4.25
C ILE A 10 6.83 3.77 3.23
N GLY A 11 6.40 4.20 2.04
CA GLY A 11 6.19 3.30 0.91
C GLY A 11 7.48 3.01 0.14
N ALA A 12 7.40 2.13 -0.85
CA ALA A 12 8.54 1.71 -1.67
C ALA A 12 9.17 2.82 -2.52
N SER A 13 8.46 3.93 -2.77
CA SER A 13 8.94 5.04 -3.62
C SER A 13 9.09 6.37 -2.88
N SER A 14 8.43 6.56 -1.76
CA SER A 14 8.49 7.79 -0.97
C SER A 14 8.05 7.54 0.46
N GLY A 15 8.43 8.44 1.37
CA GLY A 15 7.91 8.46 2.73
C GLY A 15 7.43 9.86 3.13
N ARG A 16 6.56 9.93 4.12
CA ARG A 16 5.97 11.17 4.61
C ARG A 16 5.70 11.13 6.11
N HIS A 17 5.67 12.31 6.70
CA HIS A 17 5.28 12.53 8.07
C HIS A 17 4.00 13.37 8.06
N ILE A 18 2.96 12.83 8.68
CA ILE A 18 1.66 13.48 8.81
C ILE A 18 1.41 13.71 10.30
N ILE A 19 1.25 14.98 10.68
CA ILE A 19 0.88 15.32 12.04
C ILE A 19 -0.62 15.55 12.14
N GLY A 20 -1.26 14.93 13.14
CA GLY A 20 -2.68 15.07 13.40
C GLY A 20 -2.94 15.69 14.78
N HIS A 21 -4.04 16.42 14.90
CA HIS A 21 -4.53 16.91 16.19
C HIS A 21 -6.03 17.14 16.13
N MET A 22 -6.67 17.18 17.29
CA MET A 22 -8.09 17.50 17.39
C MET A 22 -8.28 19.01 17.49
N GLU A 23 -9.10 19.57 16.58
CA GLU A 23 -9.53 20.96 16.60
C GLU A 23 -11.06 21.03 16.48
N ASN A 24 -11.74 21.65 17.47
CA ASN A 24 -13.20 21.75 17.52
C ASN A 24 -13.94 20.39 17.41
N GLY A 25 -13.35 19.32 17.93
CA GLY A 25 -13.89 17.96 17.86
C GLY A 25 -13.60 17.23 16.55
N LYS A 26 -12.71 17.74 15.71
CA LYS A 26 -12.33 17.17 14.41
C LYS A 26 -10.83 16.91 14.35
N MET A 27 -10.44 15.86 13.66
CA MET A 27 -9.05 15.57 13.38
C MET A 27 -8.55 16.47 12.25
N VAL A 28 -7.50 17.21 12.49
CA VAL A 28 -6.78 18.00 11.48
C VAL A 28 -5.47 17.29 11.17
N LEU A 29 -5.24 16.99 9.90
CA LEU A 29 -4.03 16.34 9.40
C LEU A 29 -3.20 17.34 8.60
N GLU A 30 -1.88 17.26 8.74
CA GLU A 30 -0.94 18.11 8.01
C GLU A 30 0.30 17.31 7.64
N GLU A 31 0.62 17.22 6.34
CA GLU A 31 1.92 16.69 5.91
C GLU A 31 2.99 17.73 6.22
N ILE A 32 3.94 17.35 7.07
CA ILE A 32 4.99 18.26 7.54
C ILE A 32 6.36 17.97 6.95
N TYR A 33 6.56 16.77 6.43
CA TYR A 33 7.81 16.32 5.85
C TYR A 33 7.61 15.21 4.85
N ARG A 34 8.34 15.24 3.72
CA ARG A 34 8.31 14.21 2.68
C ARG A 34 9.72 13.92 2.19
N PHE A 35 9.98 12.68 1.79
CA PHE A 35 11.26 12.24 1.23
C PHE A 35 11.07 11.14 0.19
N GLU A 36 12.03 10.99 -0.70
CA GLU A 36 12.04 9.91 -1.70
C GLU A 36 12.57 8.61 -1.09
N ASN A 37 12.10 7.49 -1.60
CA ASN A 37 12.59 6.16 -1.29
C ASN A 37 12.84 5.36 -2.57
N GLY A 38 13.70 4.35 -2.49
CA GLY A 38 14.02 3.45 -3.58
C GLY A 38 15.15 2.51 -3.19
N MET A 39 15.25 1.40 -3.93
CA MET A 39 16.35 0.45 -3.75
C MET A 39 17.56 0.87 -4.56
N VAL A 40 18.74 0.53 -4.04
CA VAL A 40 20.04 0.76 -4.68
C VAL A 40 20.76 -0.57 -4.91
N LYS A 41 21.56 -0.65 -5.96
CA LYS A 41 22.47 -1.81 -6.16
C LYS A 41 23.66 -1.67 -5.24
N LYS A 42 23.89 -2.69 -4.39
CA LYS A 42 25.02 -2.80 -3.49
C LYS A 42 25.55 -4.25 -3.51
N ASP A 43 26.81 -4.43 -3.81
CA ASP A 43 27.48 -5.75 -3.90
C ASP A 43 26.75 -6.76 -4.82
N GLY A 44 26.05 -6.27 -5.84
CA GLY A 44 25.28 -7.09 -6.78
C GLY A 44 23.83 -7.38 -6.36
N GLU A 45 23.41 -6.91 -5.19
CA GLU A 45 22.06 -7.09 -4.63
C GLU A 45 21.28 -5.78 -4.69
N LEU A 46 19.94 -5.85 -4.76
CA LEU A 46 19.03 -4.72 -4.62
C LEU A 46 18.72 -4.49 -3.14
N CYS A 47 19.17 -3.37 -2.60
CA CYS A 47 19.14 -3.09 -1.16
C CYS A 47 18.38 -1.82 -0.83
N TRP A 48 17.74 -1.81 0.34
CA TRP A 48 17.24 -0.60 0.97
C TRP A 48 18.35 0.13 1.75
N GLU A 49 18.27 1.45 1.80
CA GLU A 49 19.19 2.29 2.59
C GLU A 49 18.58 2.64 3.96
N PHE A 50 18.42 1.65 4.86
CA PHE A 50 17.70 1.84 6.13
C PHE A 50 18.32 2.94 7.02
N ASP A 51 19.64 3.10 7.02
CA ASP A 51 20.29 4.20 7.74
C ASP A 51 19.87 5.58 7.21
N ARG A 52 19.68 5.70 5.90
CA ARG A 52 19.18 6.93 5.28
C ARG A 52 17.71 7.14 5.64
N LEU A 53 16.88 6.11 5.48
CA LEU A 53 15.46 6.19 5.81
C LEU A 53 15.23 6.53 7.28
N PHE A 54 16.01 5.94 8.18
CA PHE A 54 15.91 6.28 9.61
C PHE A 54 16.30 7.74 9.90
N LYS A 55 17.29 8.28 9.18
CA LYS A 55 17.61 9.72 9.27
C LYS A 55 16.43 10.59 8.84
N GLU A 56 15.68 10.16 7.80
CA GLU A 56 14.47 10.88 7.37
C GLU A 56 13.36 10.80 8.43
N VAL A 57 13.19 9.67 9.11
CA VAL A 57 12.28 9.56 10.27
C VAL A 57 12.65 10.57 11.35
N VAL A 58 13.93 10.65 11.70
CA VAL A 58 14.44 11.63 12.70
C VAL A 58 14.32 13.07 12.21
N ASN A 59 14.55 13.34 10.91
CA ASN A 59 14.39 14.68 10.32
C ASN A 59 12.93 15.16 10.44
N GLY A 60 11.96 14.29 10.18
CA GLY A 60 10.55 14.62 10.38
C GLY A 60 10.20 14.93 11.84
N LEU A 61 10.78 14.19 12.81
CA LEU A 61 10.66 14.52 14.24
C LEU A 61 11.25 15.92 14.55
N LYS A 62 12.43 16.24 14.02
CA LYS A 62 13.01 17.59 14.15
C LYS A 62 12.11 18.67 13.55
N LYS A 63 11.43 18.35 12.44
CA LYS A 63 10.46 19.25 11.81
C LYS A 63 9.28 19.54 12.73
N CYS A 64 8.77 18.55 13.48
CA CYS A 64 7.73 18.78 14.49
C CYS A 64 8.14 19.85 15.50
N LYS A 65 9.40 19.79 15.98
CA LYS A 65 9.94 20.79 16.91
C LYS A 65 10.07 22.16 16.24
N GLU A 66 10.59 22.21 15.01
CA GLU A 66 10.76 23.44 14.25
C GLU A 66 9.44 24.22 14.10
N ILE A 67 8.35 23.49 13.78
CA ILE A 67 7.02 24.10 13.61
C ILE A 67 6.25 24.26 14.92
N GLY A 68 6.82 23.86 16.05
CA GLY A 68 6.22 23.98 17.38
C GLY A 68 5.06 23.00 17.65
N LYS A 69 4.94 21.92 16.88
CA LYS A 69 3.91 20.88 17.01
C LYS A 69 4.53 19.59 17.53
N ILE A 70 4.75 19.50 18.85
CA ILE A 70 5.36 18.33 19.48
C ILE A 70 4.31 17.22 19.64
N PRO A 71 4.47 16.06 18.99
CA PRO A 71 3.53 14.94 19.13
C PRO A 71 3.66 14.27 20.49
N VAL A 72 2.53 13.78 21.02
CA VAL A 72 2.49 12.97 22.25
C VAL A 72 2.80 11.50 21.94
N SER A 73 2.47 11.06 20.73
CA SER A 73 2.81 9.73 20.24
C SER A 73 3.08 9.72 18.75
N MET A 74 3.77 8.66 18.29
CA MET A 74 4.01 8.39 16.88
C MET A 74 3.90 6.90 16.57
N GLY A 75 3.64 6.60 15.29
CA GLY A 75 3.75 5.28 14.71
C GLY A 75 4.41 5.33 13.35
N VAL A 76 5.03 4.21 12.96
CA VAL A 76 5.66 4.03 11.64
C VAL A 76 5.02 2.82 10.98
N ASP A 77 4.57 2.96 9.74
CA ASP A 77 4.20 1.86 8.87
C ASP A 77 5.06 1.86 7.59
N THR A 78 5.21 0.68 7.01
CA THR A 78 6.01 0.48 5.80
C THR A 78 5.41 -0.61 4.91
N TRP A 79 6.07 -0.90 3.79
CA TRP A 79 5.80 -2.09 2.97
C TRP A 79 6.14 -3.38 3.73
N GLY A 80 5.53 -4.50 3.32
CA GLY A 80 5.66 -5.81 3.94
C GLY A 80 6.92 -6.61 3.56
N VAL A 81 7.07 -7.76 4.18
CA VAL A 81 7.97 -8.90 3.92
C VAL A 81 9.46 -8.71 4.15
N ASP A 82 9.99 -7.50 4.07
CA ASP A 82 11.42 -7.23 4.24
C ASP A 82 11.81 -7.13 5.72
N PHE A 83 13.05 -7.50 6.02
CA PHE A 83 13.54 -7.60 7.38
C PHE A 83 15.03 -7.31 7.50
N VAL A 84 15.48 -7.15 8.73
CA VAL A 84 16.89 -7.21 9.13
C VAL A 84 17.12 -8.36 10.09
N LEU A 85 18.33 -8.91 10.05
CA LEU A 85 18.84 -9.82 11.08
C LEU A 85 19.86 -9.06 11.94
N LEU A 86 19.71 -9.13 13.25
CA LEU A 86 20.63 -8.50 14.20
C LEU A 86 21.42 -9.56 14.97
N ASP A 87 22.70 -9.30 15.17
CA ASP A 87 23.55 -10.10 16.05
C ASP A 87 23.27 -9.79 17.54
N LYS A 88 24.02 -10.44 18.44
CA LYS A 88 23.93 -10.22 19.88
C LYS A 88 24.31 -8.81 20.36
N ASN A 89 24.95 -8.02 19.52
CA ASN A 89 25.34 -6.64 19.79
C ASN A 89 24.48 -5.63 19.02
N ASP A 90 23.37 -6.10 18.44
CA ASP A 90 22.44 -5.31 17.63
C ASP A 90 23.02 -4.76 16.31
N ASN A 91 24.10 -5.36 15.82
CA ASN A 91 24.60 -5.04 14.48
C ASN A 91 23.81 -5.79 13.42
N VAL A 92 23.50 -5.09 12.31
CA VAL A 92 22.85 -5.71 11.14
C VAL A 92 23.80 -6.70 10.49
N LEU A 93 23.31 -7.91 10.24
CA LEU A 93 24.01 -8.98 9.56
C LEU A 93 23.74 -8.93 8.06
N GLY A 94 24.78 -8.72 7.28
CA GLY A 94 24.71 -8.65 5.81
C GLY A 94 24.10 -7.33 5.29
N ASN A 95 23.66 -7.39 4.04
CA ASN A 95 22.97 -6.28 3.38
C ASN A 95 21.47 -6.27 3.69
N THR A 96 20.86 -5.10 3.61
CA THR A 96 19.40 -4.90 3.76
C THR A 96 18.69 -5.14 2.43
N VAL A 97 18.72 -6.38 1.96
CA VAL A 97 18.24 -6.78 0.63
C VAL A 97 16.72 -6.68 0.56
N GLY A 98 16.22 -6.01 -0.47
CA GLY A 98 14.79 -5.79 -0.66
C GLY A 98 14.09 -6.91 -1.43
N TYR A 99 12.77 -6.93 -1.34
CA TYR A 99 11.90 -7.99 -1.85
C TYR A 99 11.91 -8.17 -3.39
N ARG A 100 12.41 -7.19 -4.15
CA ARG A 100 12.54 -7.28 -5.62
C ARG A 100 13.90 -7.83 -6.07
N ASP A 101 14.77 -8.23 -5.13
CA ASP A 101 16.03 -8.87 -5.46
C ASP A 101 15.80 -10.30 -5.95
N HIS A 102 16.59 -10.71 -6.94
CA HIS A 102 16.54 -12.06 -7.52
C HIS A 102 17.05 -13.17 -6.57
N ARG A 103 17.47 -12.84 -5.33
CA ARG A 103 18.01 -13.83 -4.38
C ARG A 103 17.04 -14.96 -4.04
N THR A 104 15.74 -14.72 -4.18
CA THR A 104 14.67 -15.68 -3.84
C THR A 104 14.30 -16.61 -4.97
N GLU A 105 14.81 -16.41 -6.18
CA GLU A 105 14.53 -17.29 -7.32
C GLU A 105 14.84 -18.76 -7.00
N GLY A 106 13.84 -19.63 -7.14
CA GLY A 106 13.92 -21.06 -6.86
C GLY A 106 13.95 -21.44 -5.38
N MET A 107 13.83 -20.48 -4.45
CA MET A 107 13.80 -20.78 -3.01
C MET A 107 12.50 -21.46 -2.57
N ASP A 108 11.43 -21.28 -3.30
CA ASP A 108 10.18 -22.05 -3.15
C ASP A 108 10.45 -23.56 -3.24
N LYS A 109 11.24 -24.01 -4.23
CA LYS A 109 11.62 -25.41 -4.39
C LYS A 109 12.43 -25.95 -3.21
N GLU A 110 13.23 -25.11 -2.57
CA GLU A 110 13.97 -25.50 -1.37
C GLU A 110 13.04 -25.63 -0.15
N VAL A 111 12.09 -24.71 0.02
CA VAL A 111 11.05 -24.78 1.06
C VAL A 111 10.18 -26.01 0.85
N TYR A 112 9.79 -26.30 -0.39
CA TYR A 112 8.91 -27.44 -0.71
C TYR A 112 9.57 -28.82 -0.54
N LYS A 113 10.87 -28.88 -0.28
CA LYS A 113 11.51 -30.13 0.20
C LYS A 113 11.11 -30.50 1.62
N ALA A 114 10.73 -29.53 2.44
CA ALA A 114 10.35 -29.71 3.84
C ALA A 114 8.81 -29.75 4.02
N ILE A 115 8.06 -28.98 3.25
CA ILE A 115 6.60 -28.87 3.36
C ILE A 115 5.98 -28.58 1.98
N SER A 116 4.90 -29.27 1.60
CA SER A 116 4.22 -28.98 0.32
C SER A 116 3.57 -27.60 0.30
N LEU A 117 3.40 -27.00 -0.89
CA LEU A 117 2.66 -25.72 -1.03
C LEU A 117 1.28 -25.78 -0.37
N LYS A 118 0.54 -26.86 -0.57
CA LYS A 118 -0.80 -27.06 0.00
C LYS A 118 -0.76 -27.08 1.53
N ASP A 119 0.18 -27.82 2.10
CA ASP A 119 0.31 -27.91 3.57
C ASP A 119 0.78 -26.58 4.15
N LEU A 120 1.72 -25.90 3.49
CA LEU A 120 2.18 -24.57 3.87
C LEU A 120 1.04 -23.55 3.87
N TYR A 121 0.22 -23.54 2.80
CA TYR A 121 -0.94 -22.67 2.71
C TYR A 121 -1.98 -23.00 3.80
N SER A 122 -2.26 -24.27 4.04
CA SER A 122 -3.21 -24.68 5.08
C SER A 122 -2.80 -24.25 6.49
N ARG A 123 -1.49 -24.09 6.74
CA ARG A 123 -0.92 -23.64 8.01
C ARG A 123 -0.93 -22.12 8.18
N THR A 124 -0.72 -21.38 7.10
CA THR A 124 -0.47 -19.93 7.16
C THR A 124 -1.55 -19.10 6.49
N GLY A 125 -2.25 -19.67 5.51
CA GLY A 125 -3.24 -18.95 4.69
C GLY A 125 -2.66 -17.88 3.78
N ILE A 126 -1.33 -17.81 3.66
CA ILE A 126 -0.65 -16.76 2.88
C ILE A 126 -0.36 -17.25 1.47
N GLN A 127 -0.69 -16.44 0.46
CA GLN A 127 -0.44 -16.76 -0.95
C GLN A 127 1.05 -17.01 -1.21
N LYS A 128 1.33 -17.85 -2.21
CA LYS A 128 2.69 -17.98 -2.72
C LYS A 128 3.09 -16.69 -3.42
N ALA A 129 4.14 -16.07 -2.91
CA ALA A 129 4.85 -14.99 -3.58
C ALA A 129 6.36 -15.16 -3.27
N ASP A 130 7.18 -15.22 -4.29
CA ASP A 130 8.60 -15.57 -4.12
C ASP A 130 9.36 -14.59 -3.23
N TYR A 131 8.82 -13.40 -3.03
CA TYR A 131 9.35 -12.37 -2.14
C TYR A 131 8.94 -12.51 -0.66
N ASN A 132 8.08 -13.46 -0.28
CA ASN A 132 7.70 -13.64 1.12
C ASN A 132 8.93 -13.93 1.99
N THR A 133 8.90 -13.46 3.25
CA THR A 133 10.00 -13.60 4.22
C THR A 133 10.50 -15.03 4.35
N ILE A 134 9.61 -16.02 4.26
CA ILE A 134 9.97 -17.46 4.31
C ILE A 134 10.99 -17.83 3.23
N TYR A 135 10.83 -17.33 1.99
CA TYR A 135 11.77 -17.61 0.89
C TYR A 135 13.02 -16.75 0.98
N GLN A 136 12.88 -15.51 1.44
CA GLN A 136 14.01 -14.63 1.71
C GLN A 136 14.95 -15.25 2.77
N LEU A 137 14.41 -15.78 3.88
CA LEU A 137 15.17 -16.50 4.90
C LEU A 137 15.81 -17.78 4.35
N MET A 138 15.14 -18.49 3.42
CA MET A 138 15.72 -19.65 2.75
C MET A 138 16.92 -19.23 1.88
N ALA A 139 16.83 -18.10 1.19
CA ALA A 139 17.96 -17.56 0.43
C ALA A 139 19.15 -17.21 1.35
N VAL A 140 18.90 -16.58 2.49
CA VAL A 140 19.93 -16.34 3.52
C VAL A 140 20.52 -17.67 3.99
N LYS A 141 19.70 -18.65 4.33
CA LYS A 141 20.16 -19.97 4.80
C LYS A 141 21.07 -20.67 3.77
N LYS A 142 20.80 -20.49 2.48
CA LYS A 142 21.59 -21.12 1.41
C LYS A 142 22.86 -20.38 1.06
N LYS A 143 22.82 -19.06 1.02
CA LYS A 143 23.94 -18.23 0.58
C LYS A 143 24.84 -17.80 1.74
N HIS A 144 24.26 -17.55 2.91
CA HIS A 144 24.89 -16.98 4.11
C HIS A 144 24.41 -17.66 5.39
N PRO A 145 24.58 -18.99 5.56
CA PRO A 145 24.12 -19.72 6.74
C PRO A 145 24.69 -19.14 8.05
N GLU A 146 25.89 -18.54 7.99
CA GLU A 146 26.52 -17.86 9.11
C GLU A 146 25.71 -16.70 9.67
N TYR A 147 24.87 -16.05 8.86
CA TYR A 147 23.99 -14.98 9.35
C TYR A 147 22.88 -15.55 10.24
N LEU A 148 22.28 -16.69 9.86
CA LEU A 148 21.27 -17.34 10.70
C LEU A 148 21.87 -17.88 12.00
N GLU A 149 23.09 -18.39 11.99
CA GLU A 149 23.79 -18.85 13.18
C GLU A 149 24.03 -17.71 14.19
N GLN A 150 24.39 -16.52 13.68
CA GLN A 150 24.71 -15.34 14.47
C GLN A 150 23.46 -14.53 14.85
N ALA A 151 22.34 -14.67 14.11
CA ALA A 151 21.13 -13.90 14.34
C ALA A 151 20.53 -14.18 15.73
N GLU A 152 20.35 -13.13 16.50
CA GLU A 152 19.60 -13.14 17.77
C GLU A 152 18.22 -12.51 17.62
N THR A 153 18.04 -11.71 16.57
CA THR A 153 16.79 -10.96 16.35
C THR A 153 16.50 -10.83 14.85
N LEU A 154 15.27 -11.10 14.46
CA LEU A 154 14.67 -10.70 13.20
C LEU A 154 13.68 -9.57 13.47
N LEU A 155 13.79 -8.46 12.76
CA LEU A 155 12.82 -7.37 12.79
C LEU A 155 12.41 -7.03 11.35
N HIS A 156 11.11 -6.94 11.10
CA HIS A 156 10.62 -6.35 9.86
C HIS A 156 10.94 -4.85 9.82
N VAL A 157 10.80 -4.23 8.66
CA VAL A 157 11.26 -2.84 8.46
C VAL A 157 10.66 -1.86 9.48
N PRO A 158 9.33 -1.81 9.72
CA PRO A 158 8.76 -0.88 10.68
C PRO A 158 9.19 -1.22 12.12
N ASP A 159 9.27 -2.51 12.46
CA ASP A 159 9.75 -2.95 13.78
C ASP A 159 11.21 -2.56 14.01
N TYR A 160 12.03 -2.60 12.97
CA TYR A 160 13.42 -2.13 13.05
C TYR A 160 13.49 -0.62 13.30
N PHE A 161 12.65 0.17 12.65
CA PHE A 161 12.60 1.61 12.94
C PHE A 161 12.06 1.90 14.35
N HIS A 162 11.06 1.17 14.81
CA HIS A 162 10.60 1.24 16.20
C HIS A 162 11.72 0.88 17.20
N PHE A 163 12.50 -0.17 16.91
CA PHE A 163 13.66 -0.52 17.71
C PHE A 163 14.71 0.59 17.74
N LEU A 164 15.06 1.18 16.59
CA LEU A 164 16.01 2.29 16.51
C LEU A 164 15.54 3.53 17.29
N LEU A 165 14.22 3.78 17.33
CA LEU A 165 13.62 4.86 18.10
C LEU A 165 13.64 4.59 19.61
N THR A 166 13.31 3.38 20.04
CA THR A 166 12.98 3.07 21.45
C THR A 166 13.98 2.15 22.16
N GLY A 167 14.76 1.37 21.40
CA GLY A 167 15.57 0.27 21.93
C GLY A 167 14.77 -1.01 22.25
N GLN A 168 13.46 -1.05 22.00
CA GLN A 168 12.61 -2.22 22.25
C GLN A 168 12.47 -3.08 20.97
N LYS A 169 12.60 -4.40 21.14
CA LYS A 169 12.51 -5.38 20.04
C LYS A 169 11.17 -6.11 20.13
N THR A 170 10.30 -5.83 19.19
CA THR A 170 8.98 -6.46 19.03
C THR A 170 8.76 -6.72 17.55
N CYS A 171 7.82 -7.59 17.19
CA CYS A 171 7.32 -7.73 15.81
C CYS A 171 5.82 -7.46 15.83
N GLU A 172 5.35 -6.61 14.91
CA GLU A 172 3.94 -6.31 14.83
C GLU A 172 3.22 -7.35 13.95
N TYR A 173 2.02 -7.72 14.36
CA TYR A 173 1.26 -8.84 13.80
C TYR A 173 0.90 -8.66 12.32
N THR A 174 0.43 -7.47 11.90
CA THR A 174 -0.01 -7.25 10.51
C THR A 174 1.14 -7.37 9.53
N GLU A 175 2.32 -6.94 9.94
CA GLU A 175 3.56 -7.06 9.19
C GLU A 175 4.07 -8.51 9.19
N ALA A 176 4.16 -9.14 10.36
CA ALA A 176 4.68 -10.51 10.51
C ALA A 176 3.89 -11.54 9.68
N THR A 177 2.58 -11.35 9.52
CA THR A 177 1.74 -12.27 8.73
C THR A 177 2.10 -12.27 7.26
N THR A 178 2.62 -11.18 6.70
CA THR A 178 3.02 -11.12 5.29
C THR A 178 4.12 -12.12 4.95
N GLY A 179 4.91 -12.50 5.96
CA GLY A 179 6.10 -13.34 5.82
C GLY A 179 5.84 -14.83 5.62
N GLN A 180 4.59 -15.31 5.74
CA GLN A 180 4.21 -16.73 5.61
C GLN A 180 4.80 -17.64 6.71
N LEU A 181 4.99 -17.09 7.94
CA LEU A 181 5.56 -17.80 9.08
C LEU A 181 4.68 -17.72 10.35
N VAL A 182 3.51 -17.10 10.25
CA VAL A 182 2.54 -16.92 11.35
C VAL A 182 1.34 -17.82 11.14
N SER A 183 0.87 -18.46 12.22
CA SER A 183 -0.35 -19.27 12.20
C SER A 183 -1.58 -18.38 12.36
N PRO A 184 -2.58 -18.45 11.46
CA PRO A 184 -3.82 -17.70 11.61
C PRO A 184 -4.70 -18.20 12.76
N ILE A 185 -4.46 -19.40 13.27
CA ILE A 185 -5.20 -19.99 14.39
C ILE A 185 -4.70 -19.43 15.71
N THR A 186 -3.39 -19.54 15.97
CA THR A 186 -2.78 -19.07 17.21
C THR A 186 -2.50 -17.58 17.21
N LYS A 187 -2.45 -16.95 16.01
CA LYS A 187 -2.02 -15.56 15.79
C LYS A 187 -0.64 -15.28 16.37
N ASP A 188 0.21 -16.29 16.27
CA ASP A 188 1.62 -16.25 16.72
C ASP A 188 2.48 -16.99 15.70
N TRP A 189 3.80 -16.91 15.83
CA TRP A 189 4.75 -17.62 15.00
C TRP A 189 4.43 -19.12 14.95
N ASP A 190 4.45 -19.71 13.75
CA ASP A 190 4.35 -21.16 13.59
C ASP A 190 5.71 -21.81 13.84
N TYR A 191 6.02 -22.04 15.12
CA TYR A 191 7.31 -22.59 15.52
C TYR A 191 7.58 -24.01 15.00
N GLU A 192 6.55 -24.79 14.68
CA GLU A 192 6.74 -26.10 14.03
C GLU A 192 7.24 -25.92 12.59
N LEU A 193 6.65 -24.99 11.85
CA LEU A 193 7.09 -24.65 10.49
C LEU A 193 8.51 -24.06 10.52
N ILE A 194 8.79 -23.15 11.44
CA ILE A 194 10.10 -22.53 11.66
C ILE A 194 11.16 -23.61 11.88
N ASP A 195 10.86 -24.61 12.71
CA ASP A 195 11.76 -25.74 12.98
C ASP A 195 11.95 -26.65 11.75
N MET A 196 10.85 -26.98 11.04
CA MET A 196 10.92 -27.78 9.80
C MET A 196 11.85 -27.15 8.78
N LEU A 197 11.84 -25.82 8.70
CA LEU A 197 12.69 -25.07 7.79
C LEU A 197 14.10 -24.85 8.36
N GLY A 198 14.33 -25.21 9.63
CA GLY A 198 15.61 -25.05 10.33
C GLY A 198 15.99 -23.58 10.51
N TYR A 199 15.02 -22.71 10.75
CA TYR A 199 15.28 -21.34 11.16
C TYR A 199 15.44 -21.27 12.68
N PRO A 200 16.40 -20.49 13.21
CA PRO A 200 16.61 -20.38 14.66
C PRO A 200 15.44 -19.69 15.36
N ARG A 201 14.73 -20.40 16.24
CA ARG A 201 13.59 -19.84 16.99
C ARG A 201 13.93 -18.55 17.75
N LYS A 202 15.17 -18.44 18.26
CA LYS A 202 15.63 -17.31 19.08
C LYS A 202 15.50 -15.96 18.38
N MET A 203 15.55 -15.93 17.04
CA MET A 203 15.51 -14.67 16.30
C MET A 203 14.09 -14.10 16.16
N PHE A 204 13.04 -14.91 16.33
CA PHE A 204 11.66 -14.48 16.22
C PHE A 204 11.18 -13.83 17.52
N GLN A 205 10.98 -12.52 17.45
CA GLN A 205 10.58 -11.73 18.60
C GLN A 205 9.09 -11.92 18.92
N ARG A 206 8.69 -11.52 20.13
CA ARG A 206 7.28 -11.55 20.54
C ARG A 206 6.43 -10.74 19.58
N LEU A 207 5.33 -11.31 19.12
CA LEU A 207 4.32 -10.58 18.34
C LEU A 207 3.51 -9.65 19.26
N ILE A 208 3.28 -8.44 18.77
CA ILE A 208 2.38 -7.46 19.38
C ILE A 208 1.27 -7.11 18.37
N MET A 209 0.12 -6.72 18.89
CA MET A 209 -1.02 -6.32 18.07
C MET A 209 -0.98 -4.81 17.76
N PRO A 210 -1.60 -4.35 16.69
CA PRO A 210 -1.78 -2.92 16.42
C PRO A 210 -2.38 -2.20 17.63
N GLY A 211 -1.95 -0.97 17.89
CA GLY A 211 -2.35 -0.16 19.03
C GLY A 211 -1.50 -0.42 20.30
N THR A 212 -0.51 -1.31 20.25
CA THR A 212 0.37 -1.57 21.40
C THR A 212 1.42 -0.47 21.57
N GLY A 213 1.51 0.12 22.76
CA GLY A 213 2.63 1.00 23.13
C GLY A 213 3.94 0.21 23.18
N ILE A 214 4.95 0.67 22.45
CA ILE A 214 6.27 0.05 22.39
C ILE A 214 7.18 0.64 23.47
N GLY A 215 7.09 1.94 23.68
CA GLY A 215 7.88 2.66 24.67
C GLY A 215 8.18 4.09 24.25
N HIS A 216 8.95 4.78 25.04
CA HIS A 216 9.39 6.15 24.77
C HIS A 216 10.65 6.16 23.90
N LEU A 217 10.94 7.31 23.31
CA LEU A 217 12.19 7.52 22.57
C LEU A 217 13.39 7.19 23.45
N SER A 218 14.41 6.54 22.88
CA SER A 218 15.68 6.32 23.56
C SER A 218 16.36 7.63 23.93
N ASP A 219 17.24 7.62 24.95
CA ASP A 219 17.96 8.82 25.37
C ASP A 219 18.67 9.52 24.22
N LYS A 220 19.31 8.73 23.35
CA LYS A 220 20.01 9.25 22.17
C LYS A 220 19.05 10.02 21.22
N ILE A 221 17.90 9.47 20.94
CA ILE A 221 16.93 10.10 20.02
C ILE A 221 16.29 11.31 20.72
N ARG A 222 15.94 11.22 22.01
CA ARG A 222 15.43 12.36 22.78
C ARG A 222 16.37 13.54 22.79
N GLU A 223 17.66 13.29 22.98
CA GLU A 223 18.69 14.34 22.94
C GLU A 223 18.78 14.95 21.52
N GLU A 224 18.73 14.13 20.48
CA GLU A 224 18.85 14.58 19.09
C GLU A 224 17.65 15.42 18.64
N VAL A 225 16.41 15.01 18.96
CA VAL A 225 15.19 15.73 18.56
C VAL A 225 14.79 16.81 19.56
N GLY A 226 15.17 16.64 20.84
CA GLY A 226 15.00 17.58 21.93
C GLY A 226 13.61 17.58 22.57
N PHE A 227 12.89 16.46 22.49
CA PHE A 227 11.63 16.17 23.18
C PHE A 227 11.43 14.65 23.32
N ASP A 228 10.41 14.25 24.08
CA ASP A 228 10.03 12.85 24.24
C ASP A 228 8.61 12.62 23.75
N LEU A 229 8.31 11.40 23.32
CA LEU A 229 6.99 10.93 22.93
C LEU A 229 6.90 9.40 23.10
N GLU A 230 5.68 8.88 23.10
CA GLU A 230 5.43 7.45 23.05
C GLU A 230 5.44 6.94 21.62
N VAL A 231 6.15 5.83 21.36
CA VAL A 231 6.07 5.10 20.08
C VAL A 231 5.03 3.99 20.22
N VAL A 232 4.05 3.98 19.33
CA VAL A 232 2.94 3.02 19.29
C VAL A 232 3.01 2.25 17.97
N ALA A 233 2.83 0.94 18.02
CA ALA A 233 2.71 0.16 16.79
C ALA A 233 1.34 0.41 16.14
N PRO A 234 1.25 1.04 14.97
CA PRO A 234 0.01 1.01 14.17
C PRO A 234 -0.21 -0.39 13.58
N ALA A 235 -1.12 -0.57 12.62
CA ALA A 235 -1.04 -1.68 11.69
C ALA A 235 0.18 -1.41 10.79
N THR A 236 1.33 -2.01 11.11
CA THR A 236 2.61 -1.56 10.55
C THR A 236 2.86 -1.94 9.09
N HIS A 237 2.08 -2.87 8.54
CA HIS A 237 1.97 -3.03 7.10
C HIS A 237 1.08 -1.91 6.53
N ASP A 238 1.62 -1.05 5.66
CA ASP A 238 0.97 0.13 5.08
C ASP A 238 -0.46 -0.13 4.58
N THR A 239 -0.66 -1.27 3.89
CA THR A 239 -1.99 -1.72 3.48
C THR A 239 -2.89 -2.05 4.68
N GLY A 240 -2.34 -2.52 5.79
CA GLY A 240 -3.09 -2.73 7.04
C GLY A 240 -3.66 -1.42 7.57
N SER A 241 -2.85 -0.38 7.61
CA SER A 241 -3.27 0.98 7.97
C SER A 241 -4.26 1.57 6.97
N ALA A 242 -4.03 1.38 5.65
CA ALA A 242 -4.94 1.86 4.61
C ALA A 242 -6.33 1.21 4.68
N VAL A 243 -6.41 -0.11 4.91
CA VAL A 243 -7.68 -0.82 5.05
C VAL A 243 -8.43 -0.38 6.30
N LEU A 244 -7.72 -0.16 7.40
CA LEU A 244 -8.30 0.36 8.63
C LEU A 244 -8.95 1.75 8.44
N ALA A 245 -8.41 2.56 7.53
CA ALA A 245 -8.92 3.89 7.22
C ALA A 245 -10.11 3.88 6.24
N VAL A 246 -10.57 2.71 5.74
CA VAL A 246 -11.76 2.62 4.87
C VAL A 246 -13.00 3.08 5.60
N PRO A 247 -13.74 4.11 5.11
CA PRO A 247 -14.90 4.66 5.79
C PRO A 247 -16.15 3.78 5.59
N ALA A 248 -16.12 2.55 6.09
CA ALA A 248 -17.21 1.59 6.00
C ALA A 248 -17.69 1.16 7.38
N ASN A 249 -19.02 1.07 7.54
CA ASN A 249 -19.70 0.69 8.79
C ASN A 249 -20.25 -0.75 8.76
N ASP A 250 -19.91 -1.49 7.71
CA ASP A 250 -20.36 -2.88 7.49
C ASP A 250 -19.33 -3.64 6.66
N ASP A 251 -19.54 -4.95 6.49
CA ASP A 251 -18.68 -5.84 5.71
C ASP A 251 -19.17 -5.98 4.24
N ASP A 252 -20.00 -5.06 3.71
CA ASP A 252 -20.54 -5.11 2.34
C ASP A 252 -19.73 -4.26 1.37
N PHE A 253 -18.43 -4.47 1.36
CA PHE A 253 -17.53 -3.78 0.45
C PHE A 253 -16.31 -4.62 0.09
N ILE A 254 -15.73 -4.33 -1.06
CA ILE A 254 -14.38 -4.70 -1.45
C ILE A 254 -13.51 -3.46 -1.30
N TYR A 255 -12.30 -3.60 -0.79
CA TYR A 255 -11.32 -2.53 -0.85
C TYR A 255 -10.26 -2.81 -1.91
N ILE A 256 -9.66 -1.74 -2.43
CA ILE A 256 -8.46 -1.79 -3.26
C ILE A 256 -7.47 -0.77 -2.70
N SER A 257 -6.40 -1.25 -2.07
CA SER A 257 -5.25 -0.40 -1.74
C SER A 257 -4.42 -0.25 -3.00
N SER A 258 -4.55 0.92 -3.65
CA SER A 258 -3.96 1.18 -4.96
C SER A 258 -2.69 2.01 -4.85
N GLY A 259 -1.57 1.41 -5.16
CA GLY A 259 -0.24 2.02 -5.17
C GLY A 259 0.66 1.34 -6.18
N THR A 260 1.92 1.21 -5.87
CA THR A 260 2.89 0.39 -6.64
C THR A 260 2.36 -1.03 -6.82
N TRP A 261 1.81 -1.61 -5.75
CA TRP A 261 0.94 -2.79 -5.77
C TRP A 261 -0.53 -2.38 -5.68
N SER A 262 -1.42 -3.25 -6.12
CA SER A 262 -2.85 -3.16 -5.85
C SER A 262 -3.27 -4.35 -5.01
N LEU A 263 -3.62 -4.11 -3.76
CA LEU A 263 -4.08 -5.13 -2.84
C LEU A 263 -5.61 -5.07 -2.79
N MET A 264 -6.27 -6.04 -3.44
CA MET A 264 -7.73 -6.07 -3.58
C MET A 264 -8.33 -7.18 -2.73
N GLY A 265 -9.26 -6.84 -1.85
CA GLY A 265 -9.83 -7.83 -0.93
C GLY A 265 -10.96 -7.32 -0.07
N ILE A 266 -11.23 -8.10 0.97
CA ILE A 266 -12.25 -7.87 1.99
C ILE A 266 -11.65 -8.12 3.37
N GLU A 267 -12.31 -7.64 4.43
CA GLU A 267 -11.99 -8.05 5.78
C GLU A 267 -12.84 -9.24 6.24
N ARG A 268 -12.21 -10.18 6.95
CA ARG A 268 -12.85 -11.36 7.53
C ARG A 268 -12.48 -11.53 8.99
N LYS A 269 -13.38 -12.15 9.77
CA LYS A 269 -13.11 -12.53 11.18
C LYS A 269 -12.27 -13.78 11.29
N GLU A 270 -12.36 -14.66 10.30
CA GLU A 270 -11.65 -15.95 10.23
C GLU A 270 -10.90 -16.08 8.91
N ALA A 271 -9.72 -16.67 8.97
CA ALA A 271 -8.92 -16.97 7.78
C ALA A 271 -9.56 -18.10 6.96
N ASP A 272 -9.40 -18.02 5.65
CA ASP A 272 -9.77 -19.09 4.72
C ASP A 272 -8.50 -19.76 4.18
N CYS A 273 -8.10 -20.85 4.84
CA CYS A 273 -6.93 -21.63 4.44
C CYS A 273 -7.32 -22.86 3.61
N SER A 274 -8.48 -22.84 2.94
CA SER A 274 -8.97 -23.94 2.11
C SER A 274 -8.13 -24.15 0.85
N GLU A 275 -8.18 -25.34 0.30
CA GLU A 275 -7.53 -25.69 -0.97
C GLU A 275 -7.99 -24.76 -2.11
N LYS A 276 -9.29 -24.46 -2.16
CA LYS A 276 -9.86 -23.54 -3.15
C LYS A 276 -9.29 -22.13 -3.02
N SER A 277 -9.12 -21.62 -1.80
CA SER A 277 -8.48 -20.34 -1.54
C SER A 277 -7.01 -20.33 -2.01
N CYS A 278 -6.29 -21.42 -1.77
CA CYS A 278 -4.93 -21.64 -2.28
C CYS A 278 -4.86 -21.62 -3.81
N GLU A 279 -5.73 -22.39 -4.48
CA GLU A 279 -5.80 -22.47 -5.94
C GLU A 279 -6.12 -21.12 -6.60
N MET A 280 -6.97 -20.32 -5.95
CA MET A 280 -7.30 -18.97 -6.39
C MET A 280 -6.25 -17.93 -5.98
N ASN A 281 -5.19 -18.32 -5.28
CA ASN A 281 -4.08 -17.50 -4.82
C ASN A 281 -4.50 -16.30 -3.95
N PHE A 282 -5.45 -16.51 -3.02
CA PHE A 282 -5.80 -15.54 -2.00
C PHE A 282 -4.83 -15.61 -0.81
N THR A 283 -4.68 -14.50 -0.11
CA THR A 283 -3.89 -14.39 1.12
C THR A 283 -4.76 -13.92 2.29
N ASN A 284 -4.43 -14.38 3.53
CA ASN A 284 -5.11 -14.01 4.77
C ASN A 284 -4.15 -13.24 5.66
N GLU A 285 -3.81 -12.03 5.27
CA GLU A 285 -2.92 -11.19 6.07
C GLU A 285 -3.61 -10.64 7.31
N GLY A 286 -2.86 -10.50 8.38
CA GLY A 286 -3.38 -9.96 9.64
C GLY A 286 -3.89 -8.53 9.48
N GLY A 287 -5.00 -8.23 10.15
CA GLY A 287 -5.61 -6.92 10.25
C GLY A 287 -5.76 -6.48 11.70
N TYR A 288 -6.31 -5.30 11.90
CA TYR A 288 -6.64 -4.76 13.21
C TYR A 288 -7.69 -5.62 13.94
N ALA A 289 -7.69 -5.56 15.26
CA ALA A 289 -8.61 -6.31 16.14
C ALA A 289 -8.66 -7.83 15.87
N GLY A 290 -7.57 -8.40 15.33
CA GLY A 290 -7.47 -9.82 14.99
C GLY A 290 -8.31 -10.24 13.79
N ARG A 291 -8.80 -9.31 12.97
CA ARG A 291 -9.41 -9.60 11.67
C ARG A 291 -8.33 -10.03 10.68
N PHE A 292 -8.75 -10.53 9.54
CA PHE A 292 -7.89 -10.87 8.41
C PHE A 292 -8.26 -10.02 7.21
N ARG A 293 -7.27 -9.50 6.53
CA ARG A 293 -7.37 -8.95 5.20
C ARG A 293 -7.28 -10.11 4.20
N TYR A 294 -8.41 -10.54 3.69
CA TYR A 294 -8.52 -11.60 2.69
C TYR A 294 -8.45 -10.98 1.32
N LEU A 295 -7.30 -11.09 0.66
CA LEU A 295 -7.00 -10.28 -0.52
C LEU A 295 -6.13 -11.03 -1.54
N LYS A 296 -5.96 -10.42 -2.70
CA LYS A 296 -4.91 -10.72 -3.69
C LYS A 296 -3.95 -9.56 -3.82
N ASN A 297 -2.67 -9.86 -3.85
CA ASN A 297 -1.64 -8.93 -4.29
C ASN A 297 -1.60 -8.94 -5.82
N ILE A 298 -1.91 -7.82 -6.44
CA ILE A 298 -1.89 -7.59 -7.88
C ILE A 298 -0.76 -6.62 -8.19
N MET A 299 -0.04 -6.82 -9.29
CA MET A 299 1.18 -6.05 -9.63
C MET A 299 0.97 -4.53 -9.65
N GLY A 300 -0.25 -4.06 -9.84
CA GLY A 300 -0.67 -2.67 -9.68
C GLY A 300 0.02 -1.71 -10.65
N LEU A 301 0.23 -0.48 -10.17
CA LEU A 301 0.76 0.61 -10.99
C LEU A 301 2.27 0.54 -11.23
N TRP A 302 2.96 -0.39 -10.59
CA TRP A 302 4.38 -0.63 -10.85
C TRP A 302 4.71 -0.75 -12.34
N MET A 303 3.86 -1.46 -13.10
CA MET A 303 4.08 -1.66 -14.53
C MET A 303 4.13 -0.33 -15.29
N ILE A 304 3.14 0.54 -15.09
CA ILE A 304 3.11 1.82 -15.80
C ILE A 304 4.11 2.85 -15.24
N GLN A 305 4.43 2.77 -13.94
CA GLN A 305 5.49 3.57 -13.34
C GLN A 305 6.85 3.24 -13.97
N SER A 306 7.14 1.95 -14.13
CA SER A 306 8.38 1.47 -14.78
C SER A 306 8.46 1.94 -16.24
N VAL A 307 7.40 1.76 -17.01
CA VAL A 307 7.33 2.26 -18.41
C VAL A 307 7.58 3.78 -18.48
N ARG A 308 7.02 4.54 -17.54
CA ARG A 308 7.23 5.98 -17.46
C ARG A 308 8.69 6.35 -17.18
N HIS A 309 9.34 5.65 -16.25
CA HIS A 309 10.77 5.84 -15.95
C HIS A 309 11.67 5.48 -17.13
N GLU A 310 11.34 4.45 -17.90
CA GLU A 310 12.09 4.06 -19.10
C GLU A 310 12.10 5.14 -20.20
N VAL A 311 11.08 6.00 -20.24
CA VAL A 311 11.05 7.18 -21.11
C VAL A 311 11.55 8.45 -20.40
N ASN A 312 12.36 8.30 -19.31
CA ASN A 312 12.94 9.38 -18.50
C ASN A 312 11.89 10.37 -17.97
N ASP A 313 10.72 9.86 -17.57
CA ASP A 313 9.61 10.65 -17.05
C ASP A 313 9.15 11.80 -17.98
N ALA A 314 9.40 11.63 -19.29
CA ALA A 314 9.11 12.66 -20.31
C ALA A 314 7.62 13.01 -20.40
N TYR A 315 6.74 12.13 -19.92
CA TYR A 315 5.30 12.30 -19.93
C TYR A 315 4.73 12.19 -18.52
N SER A 316 3.75 13.02 -18.20
CA SER A 316 2.93 12.87 -17.00
C SER A 316 2.02 11.63 -17.12
N PHE A 317 1.50 11.15 -16.00
CA PHE A 317 0.52 10.06 -16.01
C PHE A 317 -0.74 10.44 -16.81
N ALA A 318 -1.18 11.70 -16.74
CA ALA A 318 -2.32 12.18 -17.53
C ALA A 318 -2.08 12.10 -19.03
N GLU A 319 -0.88 12.45 -19.51
CA GLU A 319 -0.52 12.32 -20.93
C GLU A 319 -0.46 10.85 -21.36
N ILE A 320 0.07 9.96 -20.52
CA ILE A 320 0.09 8.51 -20.78
C ILE A 320 -1.33 7.95 -20.84
N CYS A 321 -2.22 8.37 -19.94
CA CYS A 321 -3.64 7.98 -19.98
C CYS A 321 -4.33 8.47 -21.25
N ALA A 322 -4.06 9.72 -21.70
CA ALA A 322 -4.61 10.24 -22.95
C ALA A 322 -4.12 9.42 -24.16
N MET A 323 -2.83 9.07 -24.20
CA MET A 323 -2.28 8.20 -25.26
C MET A 323 -2.91 6.79 -25.23
N ALA A 324 -3.19 6.25 -24.03
CA ALA A 324 -3.88 4.98 -23.89
C ALA A 324 -5.32 5.04 -24.40
N GLU A 325 -6.05 6.13 -24.11
CA GLU A 325 -7.42 6.32 -24.63
C GLU A 325 -7.44 6.42 -26.18
N GLU A 326 -6.45 7.07 -26.80
CA GLU A 326 -6.30 7.06 -28.26
C GLU A 326 -6.07 5.66 -28.84
N ALA A 327 -5.46 4.76 -28.06
CA ALA A 327 -5.15 3.38 -28.41
C ALA A 327 -6.12 2.35 -27.78
N LYS A 328 -7.26 2.74 -27.22
CA LYS A 328 -8.15 1.90 -26.42
C LYS A 328 -8.64 0.61 -27.10
N ASP A 329 -8.74 0.61 -28.43
CA ASP A 329 -9.14 -0.56 -29.21
C ASP A 329 -7.99 -1.58 -29.41
N PHE A 330 -6.81 -1.35 -28.80
CA PHE A 330 -5.70 -2.28 -28.89
C PHE A 330 -6.04 -3.60 -28.19
N PRO A 331 -5.97 -4.78 -28.89
CA PRO A 331 -6.65 -5.99 -28.43
C PRO A 331 -5.86 -6.82 -27.41
N SER A 332 -4.54 -6.58 -27.27
CA SER A 332 -3.67 -7.48 -26.48
C SER A 332 -3.82 -7.27 -24.98
N ARG A 333 -3.62 -8.37 -24.23
CA ARG A 333 -3.72 -8.42 -22.78
C ARG A 333 -2.56 -9.22 -22.21
N VAL A 334 -2.14 -8.86 -21.01
CA VAL A 334 -1.15 -9.61 -20.25
C VAL A 334 -1.76 -10.11 -18.94
N ASP A 335 -1.26 -11.19 -18.39
CA ASP A 335 -1.56 -11.51 -17.00
C ASP A 335 -0.71 -10.59 -16.11
N ALA A 336 -1.34 -9.59 -15.50
CA ALA A 336 -0.63 -8.63 -14.64
C ALA A 336 0.06 -9.30 -13.42
N ASN A 337 -0.29 -10.54 -13.09
CA ASN A 337 0.31 -11.29 -11.99
C ASN A 337 1.40 -12.28 -12.44
N ASP A 338 1.76 -12.29 -13.74
CA ASP A 338 2.87 -13.12 -14.23
C ASP A 338 4.19 -12.65 -13.61
N GLU A 339 4.98 -13.59 -13.11
CA GLU A 339 6.26 -13.33 -12.42
C GLU A 339 7.24 -12.50 -13.28
N CYS A 340 7.12 -12.54 -14.62
CA CYS A 340 7.98 -11.78 -15.51
C CYS A 340 7.86 -10.25 -15.31
N PHE A 341 6.75 -9.76 -14.75
CA PHE A 341 6.55 -8.34 -14.47
C PHE A 341 7.00 -7.88 -13.08
N LEU A 342 7.48 -8.80 -12.24
CA LEU A 342 7.89 -8.46 -10.87
C LEU A 342 9.09 -7.52 -10.83
N SER A 343 10.13 -7.82 -11.61
CA SER A 343 11.39 -7.05 -11.64
C SER A 343 12.11 -7.19 -12.98
N PRO A 344 11.48 -6.87 -14.13
CA PRO A 344 12.15 -6.94 -15.41
C PRO A 344 13.18 -5.83 -15.54
N ASP A 345 14.25 -6.09 -16.30
CA ASP A 345 15.26 -5.06 -16.64
C ASP A 345 14.63 -3.93 -17.49
N ASN A 346 13.60 -4.24 -18.27
CA ASN A 346 12.83 -3.28 -19.08
C ASN A 346 11.37 -3.75 -19.20
N MET A 347 10.47 -3.03 -18.56
CA MET A 347 9.04 -3.36 -18.52
C MET A 347 8.37 -3.28 -19.89
N THR A 348 8.73 -2.27 -20.68
CA THR A 348 8.19 -2.09 -22.04
C THR A 348 8.49 -3.29 -22.93
N GLU A 349 9.72 -3.77 -22.93
CA GLU A 349 10.10 -4.94 -23.71
C GLU A 349 9.49 -6.23 -23.15
N GLU A 350 9.35 -6.35 -21.81
CA GLU A 350 8.69 -7.52 -21.21
C GLU A 350 7.22 -7.62 -21.60
N VAL A 351 6.49 -6.50 -21.63
CA VAL A 351 5.09 -6.45 -22.12
C VAL A 351 5.02 -6.89 -23.59
N LYS A 352 5.95 -6.42 -24.43
CA LYS A 352 6.04 -6.84 -25.83
C LYS A 352 6.37 -8.32 -25.99
N ASP A 353 7.32 -8.83 -25.19
CA ASP A 353 7.74 -10.23 -25.21
C ASP A 353 6.62 -11.14 -24.71
N TYR A 354 5.87 -10.72 -23.69
CA TYR A 354 4.66 -11.42 -23.28
C TYR A 354 3.66 -11.57 -24.44
N CYS A 355 3.37 -10.48 -25.14
CA CYS A 355 2.47 -10.51 -26.29
C CYS A 355 3.01 -11.41 -27.42
N ARG A 356 4.33 -11.37 -27.69
CA ARG A 356 4.98 -12.26 -28.70
C ARG A 356 4.82 -13.73 -28.34
N ARG A 357 5.19 -14.12 -27.11
CA ARG A 357 5.15 -15.53 -26.67
C ARG A 357 3.73 -16.08 -26.54
N THR A 358 2.75 -15.23 -26.34
CA THR A 358 1.32 -15.61 -26.30
C THR A 358 0.61 -15.48 -27.66
N GLY A 359 1.33 -15.11 -28.72
CA GLY A 359 0.79 -15.01 -30.09
C GLY A 359 -0.18 -13.85 -30.30
N GLN A 360 -0.09 -12.81 -29.47
CA GLN A 360 -0.91 -11.62 -29.55
C GLN A 360 -0.27 -10.52 -30.42
N LYS A 361 -1.07 -9.52 -30.80
CA LYS A 361 -0.52 -8.33 -31.45
C LYS A 361 0.45 -7.61 -30.52
N VAL A 362 1.65 -7.31 -30.99
CA VAL A 362 2.69 -6.64 -30.18
C VAL A 362 2.43 -5.13 -30.17
N PRO A 363 2.37 -4.49 -28.99
CA PRO A 363 2.22 -3.04 -28.91
C PRO A 363 3.51 -2.34 -29.36
N GLU A 364 3.40 -1.27 -30.15
CA GLU A 364 4.53 -0.53 -30.72
C GLU A 364 4.69 0.86 -30.11
N THR A 365 3.58 1.51 -29.75
CA THR A 365 3.58 2.88 -29.19
C THR A 365 3.40 2.88 -27.69
N LEU A 366 3.79 3.97 -27.02
CA LEU A 366 3.57 4.16 -25.59
C LEU A 366 2.08 4.06 -25.21
N GLY A 367 1.20 4.61 -26.05
CA GLY A 367 -0.25 4.51 -25.84
C GLY A 367 -0.75 3.06 -25.90
N GLU A 368 -0.29 2.26 -26.87
CA GLU A 368 -0.64 0.84 -26.95
C GLU A 368 -0.10 0.04 -25.75
N ILE A 369 1.14 0.29 -25.31
CA ILE A 369 1.71 -0.31 -24.10
C ILE A 369 0.85 0.03 -22.88
N ALA A 370 0.53 1.30 -22.69
CA ALA A 370 -0.29 1.77 -21.59
C ALA A 370 -1.71 1.15 -21.63
N THR A 371 -2.32 1.04 -22.80
CA THR A 371 -3.61 0.37 -23.01
C THR A 371 -3.55 -1.10 -22.57
N VAL A 372 -2.51 -1.84 -23.00
CA VAL A 372 -2.32 -3.23 -22.60
C VAL A 372 -2.24 -3.33 -21.08
N ILE A 373 -1.45 -2.49 -20.42
CA ILE A 373 -1.27 -2.50 -18.96
C ILE A 373 -2.57 -2.16 -18.24
N TYR A 374 -3.18 -1.02 -18.54
CA TYR A 374 -4.37 -0.55 -17.83
C TYR A 374 -5.56 -1.50 -17.99
N THR A 375 -5.81 -1.97 -19.21
CA THR A 375 -6.93 -2.88 -19.45
C THR A 375 -6.70 -4.24 -18.81
N SER A 376 -5.47 -4.74 -18.82
CA SER A 376 -5.13 -6.00 -18.15
C SER A 376 -5.30 -5.91 -16.63
N LEU A 377 -4.89 -4.80 -16.00
CA LEU A 377 -5.14 -4.55 -14.58
C LEU A 377 -6.64 -4.48 -14.28
N ALA A 378 -7.40 -3.77 -15.11
CA ALA A 378 -8.85 -3.65 -14.96
C ALA A 378 -9.56 -5.01 -15.03
N GLU A 379 -9.22 -5.85 -16.02
CA GLU A 379 -9.74 -7.21 -16.15
C GLU A 379 -9.35 -8.10 -14.95
N CYS A 380 -8.13 -7.92 -14.41
CA CYS A 380 -7.67 -8.61 -13.21
C CYS A 380 -8.50 -8.23 -11.98
N TYR A 381 -8.82 -6.95 -11.80
CA TYR A 381 -9.69 -6.50 -10.71
C TYR A 381 -11.11 -7.05 -10.83
N ALA A 382 -11.70 -6.98 -12.01
CA ALA A 382 -13.04 -7.53 -12.27
C ALA A 382 -13.10 -9.06 -11.99
N LYS A 383 -12.07 -9.79 -12.40
CA LYS A 383 -11.94 -11.22 -12.09
C LYS A 383 -11.83 -11.45 -10.60
N THR A 384 -10.98 -10.69 -9.90
CA THR A 384 -10.77 -10.81 -8.45
C THR A 384 -12.05 -10.54 -7.66
N ALA A 385 -12.86 -9.54 -8.06
CA ALA A 385 -14.16 -9.27 -7.46
C ALA A 385 -15.09 -10.49 -7.55
N LYS A 386 -15.21 -11.10 -8.72
CA LYS A 386 -16.02 -12.32 -8.93
C LYS A 386 -15.51 -13.50 -8.11
N GLU A 387 -14.21 -13.68 -8.01
CA GLU A 387 -13.60 -14.73 -7.20
C GLU A 387 -13.86 -14.51 -5.70
N LEU A 388 -13.85 -13.27 -5.22
CA LEU A 388 -14.24 -12.93 -3.84
C LEU A 388 -15.70 -13.28 -3.57
N GLU A 389 -16.61 -12.97 -4.49
CA GLU A 389 -18.02 -13.35 -4.40
C GLU A 389 -18.20 -14.88 -4.39
N GLU A 390 -17.46 -15.59 -5.23
CA GLU A 390 -17.48 -17.06 -5.28
C GLU A 390 -16.97 -17.68 -3.97
N MET A 391 -15.89 -17.13 -3.39
CA MET A 391 -15.29 -17.64 -2.15
C MET A 391 -16.17 -17.37 -0.93
N THR A 392 -16.92 -16.28 -0.92
CA THR A 392 -17.72 -15.88 0.23
C THR A 392 -19.19 -16.25 0.12
N GLY A 393 -19.66 -16.55 -1.09
CA GLY A 393 -21.09 -16.76 -1.38
C GLY A 393 -21.92 -15.48 -1.22
N ARG A 394 -21.30 -14.30 -1.25
CA ARG A 394 -21.92 -12.98 -1.08
C ARG A 394 -21.62 -12.13 -2.29
N THR A 395 -22.48 -11.19 -2.61
CA THR A 395 -22.23 -10.09 -3.54
C THR A 395 -21.82 -8.84 -2.75
N TYR A 396 -21.02 -7.99 -3.35
CA TYR A 396 -20.54 -6.74 -2.74
C TYR A 396 -21.05 -5.57 -3.54
N SER A 397 -21.72 -4.64 -2.86
CA SER A 397 -22.34 -3.47 -3.50
C SER A 397 -21.40 -2.27 -3.67
N ARG A 398 -20.23 -2.31 -3.03
CA ARG A 398 -19.30 -1.17 -2.98
C ARG A 398 -17.84 -1.62 -3.15
N ILE A 399 -17.07 -0.76 -3.82
CA ILE A 399 -15.61 -0.89 -3.86
C ILE A 399 -15.04 0.42 -3.28
N HIS A 400 -14.25 0.31 -2.22
CA HIS A 400 -13.50 1.42 -1.65
C HIS A 400 -12.06 1.39 -2.16
N ILE A 401 -11.66 2.45 -2.86
CA ILE A 401 -10.29 2.62 -3.32
C ILE A 401 -9.57 3.50 -2.33
N VAL A 402 -8.51 2.98 -1.72
CA VAL A 402 -7.64 3.70 -0.80
C VAL A 402 -6.24 3.84 -1.43
N GLY A 403 -5.65 5.04 -1.34
CA GLY A 403 -4.39 5.35 -2.02
C GLY A 403 -4.59 5.89 -3.44
N GLY A 404 -3.84 6.93 -3.82
CA GLY A 404 -3.65 7.46 -5.17
C GLY A 404 -4.88 7.98 -5.92
N GLY A 405 -5.11 9.30 -5.95
CA GLY A 405 -6.32 9.92 -6.53
C GLY A 405 -6.52 9.76 -8.05
N SER A 406 -5.44 9.72 -8.87
CA SER A 406 -5.55 9.60 -10.34
C SER A 406 -5.92 8.19 -10.82
N ASN A 407 -5.93 7.22 -9.93
CA ASN A 407 -6.21 5.82 -10.25
C ASN A 407 -7.70 5.46 -10.14
N ALA A 408 -8.51 6.32 -9.53
CA ALA A 408 -9.93 6.06 -9.32
C ALA A 408 -10.66 5.76 -10.63
N ILE A 409 -10.34 6.48 -11.71
CA ILE A 409 -11.00 6.27 -13.01
C ILE A 409 -10.63 4.92 -13.64
N GLY A 410 -9.36 4.53 -13.62
CA GLY A 410 -8.92 3.22 -14.10
C GLY A 410 -9.57 2.07 -13.36
N MET A 411 -9.98 2.29 -12.12
CA MET A 411 -10.66 1.34 -11.27
C MET A 411 -12.18 1.30 -11.50
N LEU A 412 -12.81 2.45 -11.77
CA LEU A 412 -14.24 2.51 -12.08
C LEU A 412 -14.56 1.94 -13.45
N HIS A 413 -13.64 2.10 -14.41
CA HIS A 413 -13.85 1.73 -15.81
C HIS A 413 -14.32 0.28 -16.05
N PRO A 414 -13.76 -0.76 -15.41
CA PRO A 414 -14.21 -2.14 -15.61
C PRO A 414 -15.67 -2.39 -15.19
N PHE A 415 -16.20 -1.56 -14.31
CA PHE A 415 -17.55 -1.70 -13.74
C PHE A 415 -18.56 -0.73 -14.36
N VAL A 416 -18.14 0.08 -15.34
CA VAL A 416 -19.03 1.07 -15.97
C VAL A 416 -20.23 0.40 -16.63
N GLU A 417 -20.04 -0.74 -17.27
CA GLU A 417 -21.09 -1.49 -17.95
C GLU A 417 -21.87 -2.43 -17.00
N ASP A 418 -21.43 -2.58 -15.74
CA ASP A 418 -22.07 -3.46 -14.76
C ASP A 418 -23.08 -2.67 -13.92
N GLU A 419 -24.34 -2.66 -14.36
CA GLU A 419 -25.43 -1.95 -13.67
C GLU A 419 -25.71 -2.44 -12.25
N GLY A 420 -25.22 -3.63 -11.87
CA GLY A 420 -25.32 -4.19 -10.53
C GLY A 420 -24.35 -3.54 -9.54
N VAL A 421 -23.31 -2.87 -10.03
CA VAL A 421 -22.30 -2.19 -9.20
C VAL A 421 -22.58 -0.68 -9.13
N ARG A 422 -22.77 -0.17 -7.91
CA ARG A 422 -22.88 1.26 -7.66
C ARG A 422 -21.50 1.89 -7.61
N LEU A 423 -21.25 2.88 -8.45
CA LEU A 423 -19.98 3.61 -8.51
C LEU A 423 -20.12 4.92 -7.74
N ILE A 424 -19.28 5.13 -6.74
CA ILE A 424 -19.26 6.36 -5.95
C ILE A 424 -17.83 6.92 -5.94
N GLY A 425 -17.68 8.13 -6.48
CA GLY A 425 -16.47 8.93 -6.36
C GLY A 425 -16.59 9.92 -5.19
N CYS A 426 -15.60 9.99 -4.32
CA CYS A 426 -15.55 11.02 -3.28
C CYS A 426 -14.66 12.16 -3.76
N GLU A 427 -15.21 13.37 -3.80
CA GLU A 427 -14.48 14.59 -4.10
C GLU A 427 -14.09 15.33 -2.82
N ALA A 428 -12.89 15.91 -2.82
CA ALA A 428 -12.41 16.71 -1.70
C ALA A 428 -13.10 18.07 -1.65
N ALA A 429 -14.11 18.20 -0.81
CA ALA A 429 -14.79 19.48 -0.62
C ALA A 429 -14.02 20.47 0.27
N GLY A 430 -12.87 20.09 0.80
CA GLY A 430 -12.03 20.96 1.62
C GLY A 430 -12.82 21.56 2.78
N ARG A 431 -12.87 22.88 2.84
CA ARG A 431 -13.63 23.63 3.86
C ARG A 431 -15.14 23.74 3.57
N GLY A 432 -15.61 23.06 2.55
CA GLY A 432 -17.01 23.01 2.14
C GLY A 432 -17.27 23.60 0.74
N VAL A 433 -18.23 23.02 0.04
CA VAL A 433 -18.59 23.38 -1.35
C VAL A 433 -19.04 24.83 -1.54
N ASN A 434 -19.45 25.50 -0.48
CA ASN A 434 -19.87 26.91 -0.49
C ASN A 434 -18.75 27.86 -0.06
N THR A 435 -17.51 27.41 -0.02
CA THR A 435 -16.35 28.21 0.39
C THR A 435 -15.35 28.33 -0.76
N ALA A 436 -14.41 29.28 -0.66
CA ALA A 436 -13.30 29.36 -1.60
C ALA A 436 -12.22 28.26 -1.36
N GLY A 437 -12.39 27.42 -0.33
CA GLY A 437 -11.47 26.34 0.05
C GLY A 437 -12.03 24.97 -0.29
N THR A 438 -12.38 24.71 -1.55
CA THR A 438 -12.89 23.42 -2.02
C THR A 438 -12.15 22.96 -3.27
N ALA A 439 -11.99 21.65 -3.44
CA ALA A 439 -11.54 21.00 -4.66
C ALA A 439 -12.61 20.06 -5.25
N ALA A 440 -13.85 20.11 -4.74
CA ALA A 440 -14.97 19.31 -5.22
C ALA A 440 -15.46 19.82 -6.59
N THR A 441 -14.84 19.35 -7.62
CA THR A 441 -14.98 19.87 -8.98
C THR A 441 -16.33 19.54 -9.62
N ILE A 442 -16.89 18.37 -9.40
CA ILE A 442 -18.25 18.02 -9.89
C ILE A 442 -19.30 18.84 -9.15
N ALA A 443 -19.15 18.99 -7.82
CA ALA A 443 -20.12 19.69 -7.00
C ALA A 443 -20.13 21.21 -7.23
N THR A 444 -18.98 21.83 -7.54
CA THR A 444 -18.84 23.31 -7.57
C THR A 444 -18.31 23.86 -8.88
N GLY A 445 -17.66 23.04 -9.68
CA GLY A 445 -17.06 23.45 -10.94
C GLY A 445 -18.09 23.69 -12.06
N LYS A 446 -17.61 24.26 -13.13
CA LYS A 446 -18.39 24.48 -14.35
C LYS A 446 -17.71 23.82 -15.53
N LEU A 447 -18.52 23.45 -16.51
CA LEU A 447 -18.01 22.90 -17.76
C LEU A 447 -17.20 23.95 -18.52
N GLY A 448 -16.00 23.57 -18.95
CA GLY A 448 -15.13 24.46 -19.73
C GLY A 448 -13.97 23.72 -20.36
N ILE A 449 -13.02 24.47 -20.90
CA ILE A 449 -11.77 23.91 -21.45
C ILE A 449 -10.67 24.12 -20.41
N PHE A 450 -10.12 23.05 -19.90
CA PHE A 450 -9.11 23.04 -18.85
C PHE A 450 -7.95 22.11 -19.28
N HIS A 451 -6.72 22.63 -19.31
CA HIS A 451 -5.54 21.90 -19.80
C HIS A 451 -5.76 21.17 -21.14
N GLY A 452 -6.53 21.80 -22.06
CA GLY A 452 -6.85 21.21 -23.37
C GLY A 452 -7.98 20.19 -23.39
N MET A 453 -8.60 19.92 -22.26
CA MET A 453 -9.71 18.98 -22.11
C MET A 453 -11.02 19.73 -21.85
N LYS A 454 -12.14 19.24 -22.38
CA LYS A 454 -13.47 19.69 -21.99
C LYS A 454 -13.94 18.87 -20.79
N SER A 455 -14.03 19.52 -19.62
CA SER A 455 -14.41 18.87 -18.36
C SER A 455 -14.94 19.90 -17.38
N TYR A 456 -15.32 19.43 -16.19
CA TYR A 456 -15.63 20.30 -15.06
C TYR A 456 -14.35 20.76 -14.38
N PHE A 457 -14.28 22.04 -14.02
CA PHE A 457 -13.21 22.57 -13.16
C PHE A 457 -13.70 23.77 -12.32
N CYS A 458 -13.04 24.00 -11.21
CA CYS A 458 -13.35 25.12 -10.32
C CYS A 458 -12.94 26.44 -11.00
N GLN A 459 -13.91 27.32 -11.20
CA GLN A 459 -13.73 28.60 -11.92
C GLN A 459 -14.07 29.78 -11.05
N ASP A 460 -13.32 30.86 -11.22
CA ASP A 460 -13.67 32.18 -10.68
C ASP A 460 -14.78 32.86 -11.49
N GLU A 461 -15.13 34.08 -11.13
CA GLU A 461 -16.19 34.86 -11.81
C GLU A 461 -15.84 35.22 -13.25
N TYR A 462 -14.57 35.13 -13.64
CA TYR A 462 -14.07 35.41 -15.00
C TYR A 462 -13.86 34.14 -15.83
N GLY A 463 -14.18 32.95 -15.26
CA GLY A 463 -13.99 31.67 -15.95
C GLY A 463 -12.54 31.18 -15.94
N GLN A 464 -11.67 31.78 -15.12
CA GLN A 464 -10.30 31.34 -14.91
C GLN A 464 -10.25 30.23 -13.83
N ILE A 465 -9.15 29.49 -13.77
CA ILE A 465 -8.94 28.48 -12.73
C ILE A 465 -9.00 29.14 -11.36
N ALA A 466 -9.96 28.74 -10.55
CA ALA A 466 -10.02 29.18 -9.16
C ALA A 466 -8.99 28.43 -8.29
N PRO A 467 -8.41 29.08 -7.29
CA PRO A 467 -7.64 28.37 -6.28
C PRO A 467 -8.49 27.32 -5.59
N VAL A 468 -7.95 26.12 -5.39
CA VAL A 468 -8.62 25.03 -4.69
C VAL A 468 -7.88 24.66 -3.42
N TYR A 469 -8.56 23.97 -2.53
CA TYR A 469 -7.98 23.54 -1.26
C TYR A 469 -8.56 22.18 -0.85
N SER A 470 -7.70 21.29 -0.41
CA SER A 470 -8.02 20.08 0.29
C SER A 470 -6.96 19.81 1.36
N ILE A 471 -7.35 19.19 2.46
CA ILE A 471 -6.41 18.67 3.47
C ILE A 471 -5.50 17.57 2.87
N SER A 472 -5.95 16.90 1.83
CA SER A 472 -5.18 15.91 1.11
C SER A 472 -4.42 16.57 -0.05
N ALA A 473 -3.11 16.63 0.05
CA ALA A 473 -2.23 17.24 -0.95
C ALA A 473 -2.28 16.59 -2.35
N GLY A 474 -2.89 15.41 -2.49
CA GLY A 474 -3.12 14.77 -3.78
C GLY A 474 -4.50 15.06 -4.39
N LEU A 475 -5.38 15.73 -3.64
CA LEU A 475 -6.76 16.02 -4.03
C LEU A 475 -7.05 17.51 -4.22
N ASP A 476 -6.05 18.36 -4.15
CA ASP A 476 -6.16 19.81 -4.34
C ASP A 476 -6.00 20.25 -5.81
N TYR A 477 -6.52 19.44 -6.73
CA TYR A 477 -6.49 19.71 -8.18
C TYR A 477 -7.81 20.35 -8.62
N PRO A 478 -7.77 21.46 -9.38
CA PRO A 478 -8.97 22.27 -9.66
C PRO A 478 -9.88 21.71 -10.75
N GLY A 479 -9.60 20.56 -11.32
CA GLY A 479 -10.36 19.95 -12.42
C GLY A 479 -10.55 18.45 -12.22
N ILE A 480 -11.46 17.87 -12.98
CA ILE A 480 -11.70 16.43 -13.00
C ILE A 480 -11.48 15.87 -14.41
N GLY A 481 -11.06 14.63 -14.52
CA GLY A 481 -10.87 13.97 -15.81
C GLY A 481 -12.16 13.92 -16.64
N PRO A 482 -12.08 14.02 -17.98
CA PRO A 482 -13.27 14.03 -18.86
C PRO A 482 -14.15 12.79 -18.68
N GLU A 483 -13.57 11.65 -18.36
CA GLU A 483 -14.29 10.40 -18.15
C GLU A 483 -15.12 10.43 -16.87
N HIS A 484 -14.60 10.97 -15.79
CA HIS A 484 -15.39 11.22 -14.58
C HIS A 484 -16.56 12.17 -14.88
N ALA A 485 -16.32 13.22 -15.69
CA ALA A 485 -17.36 14.14 -16.10
C ALA A 485 -18.44 13.42 -16.92
N ASP A 486 -18.06 12.55 -17.84
CA ASP A 486 -18.97 11.75 -18.67
C ASP A 486 -19.78 10.75 -17.82
N LEU A 487 -19.15 10.07 -16.86
CA LEU A 487 -19.84 9.16 -15.94
C LEU A 487 -20.85 9.89 -15.05
N TYR A 488 -20.53 11.11 -14.64
CA TYR A 488 -21.45 11.97 -13.90
C TYR A 488 -22.62 12.42 -14.77
N ASP A 489 -22.36 12.95 -15.96
CA ASP A 489 -23.38 13.43 -16.88
C ASP A 489 -24.33 12.32 -17.34
N LYS A 490 -23.85 11.10 -17.45
CA LYS A 490 -24.66 9.89 -17.74
C LYS A 490 -25.39 9.34 -16.53
N GLY A 491 -25.12 9.84 -15.32
CA GLY A 491 -25.68 9.31 -14.08
C GLY A 491 -25.18 7.89 -13.75
N ARG A 492 -24.05 7.47 -14.33
CA ARG A 492 -23.49 6.14 -14.08
C ARG A 492 -22.67 6.08 -12.79
N ALA A 493 -22.01 7.16 -12.44
CA ALA A 493 -21.32 7.31 -11.16
C ALA A 493 -21.90 8.49 -10.38
N GLU A 494 -22.03 8.30 -9.07
CA GLU A 494 -22.36 9.36 -8.13
C GLU A 494 -21.07 10.00 -7.64
N TYR A 495 -21.08 11.33 -7.46
CA TYR A 495 -19.96 12.06 -6.87
C TYR A 495 -20.44 12.76 -5.61
N VAL A 496 -19.78 12.45 -4.51
CA VAL A 496 -20.12 13.00 -3.19
C VAL A 496 -19.00 13.93 -2.76
N ALA A 497 -19.33 15.16 -2.56
CA ALA A 497 -18.41 16.16 -2.04
C ALA A 497 -18.24 15.93 -0.53
N ILE A 498 -17.08 15.45 -0.14
CA ILE A 498 -16.71 15.16 1.25
C ILE A 498 -15.82 16.30 1.75
N THR A 499 -16.29 17.02 2.76
CA THR A 499 -15.47 18.04 3.41
C THR A 499 -14.31 17.41 4.19
N ASP A 500 -13.26 18.18 4.42
CA ASP A 500 -12.18 17.76 5.31
C ASP A 500 -12.74 17.34 6.68
N ASP A 501 -13.77 18.02 7.12
CA ASP A 501 -14.49 17.74 8.37
C ASP A 501 -15.20 16.37 8.36
N GLU A 502 -15.94 16.07 7.29
CA GLU A 502 -16.66 14.79 7.16
C GLU A 502 -15.68 13.61 6.99
N ALA A 503 -14.59 13.81 6.26
CA ALA A 503 -13.53 12.82 6.14
C ALA A 503 -12.90 12.52 7.50
N VAL A 504 -12.67 13.55 8.29
CA VAL A 504 -12.14 13.45 9.66
C VAL A 504 -13.18 12.85 10.61
N ASP A 505 -14.45 13.23 10.52
CA ASP A 505 -15.53 12.64 11.33
C ASP A 505 -15.68 11.13 11.07
N ALA A 506 -15.55 10.70 9.81
CA ALA A 506 -15.54 9.29 9.45
C ALA A 506 -14.32 8.58 10.06
N PHE A 507 -13.15 9.19 10.00
CA PHE A 507 -11.94 8.68 10.65
C PHE A 507 -12.09 8.62 12.18
N GLU A 508 -12.65 9.67 12.81
CA GLU A 508 -12.93 9.71 14.25
C GLU A 508 -13.96 8.65 14.68
N TYR A 509 -15.00 8.47 13.90
CA TYR A 509 -16.01 7.45 14.15
C TYR A 509 -15.38 6.04 14.16
N LEU A 510 -14.55 5.76 13.19
CA LEU A 510 -13.77 4.53 13.12
C LEU A 510 -12.80 4.41 14.31
N SER A 511 -12.08 5.48 14.63
CA SER A 511 -11.17 5.53 15.78
C SER A 511 -11.88 5.23 17.10
N LYS A 512 -13.08 5.78 17.31
CA LYS A 512 -13.89 5.55 18.53
C LYS A 512 -14.48 4.14 18.57
N LEU A 513 -14.93 3.61 17.43
CA LEU A 513 -15.48 2.26 17.35
C LEU A 513 -14.40 1.20 17.56
N GLU A 514 -13.22 1.43 17.01
CA GLU A 514 -12.13 0.46 16.95
C GLU A 514 -11.08 0.68 18.05
N GLY A 515 -11.22 1.73 18.87
CA GLY A 515 -10.30 2.04 19.96
C GLY A 515 -8.92 2.51 19.50
N ILE A 516 -8.84 3.07 18.29
CA ILE A 516 -7.62 3.62 17.72
C ILE A 516 -7.63 5.13 17.96
N ILE A 517 -6.60 5.63 18.60
CA ILE A 517 -6.28 7.06 18.68
C ILE A 517 -4.93 7.27 18.06
#